data_e8b599a654857cda156650ec90ad222a
#
_entry.id   e8b599a654857cda156650ec90ad222a
#
_cell.length_a   1.000
_cell.length_b   1.000
_cell.length_c   1.000
_cell.angle_alpha   90.00
_cell.angle_beta   90.00
_cell.angle_gamma   90.00
#
_symmetry.space_group_name_H-M   'P 1'
#
loop_
_entity.id
_entity.type
_entity.pdbx_description
1 polymer ?
#
loop_
_entity_poly.entity_id
_entity_poly.type
_entity_poly.pdbx_seq_one_letter_code
_entity_poly.pdbx_strand_id
1 'polypeptide(L)'
;MTRKKLHAEKTAQIVFHVRDLTKTYQMGEVQVHALRGASMELYESEMVVLLGPSGSGKSTLLNILGGLDTATSGYVAYRDKDLTKASEQELTDYRRFHVGFVFQFYNLISSLTARENVAVVTEIAKNPMLPEDALSLVGLTDRMDHFPAQLSGGEQQRVAIARAISKNPQVLLCDEPTGALDSETGIVVLESLERINSELGTATAIITHNVDIAGMADRVIHLSNGIISEVNVNKIKKSPSELHW
;
A
#
# COMPACT_ATOMS: atom_id res chain seq x y z
N MET A 1 22.11 -11.36 40.87
CA MET A 1 21.69 -9.98 40.48
C MET A 1 21.22 -10.00 39.04
N THR A 2 19.92 -10.06 38.84
CA THR A 2 19.27 -10.30 37.57
C THR A 2 18.93 -8.93 36.94
N ARG A 3 19.62 -8.54 35.86
CA ARG A 3 19.30 -7.34 35.09
C ARG A 3 17.98 -7.56 34.36
N LYS A 4 16.89 -7.00 34.88
CA LYS A 4 15.67 -6.77 34.12
C LYS A 4 15.98 -5.80 32.98
N LYS A 5 15.98 -6.30 31.72
CA LYS A 5 15.89 -5.44 30.53
C LYS A 5 14.52 -4.78 30.54
N LEU A 6 14.46 -3.49 30.83
CA LEU A 6 13.32 -2.64 30.47
C LEU A 6 13.26 -2.62 28.94
N HIS A 7 12.28 -3.29 28.37
CA HIS A 7 11.81 -2.96 27.02
C HIS A 7 11.07 -1.61 27.16
N ALA A 8 11.71 -0.53 26.73
CA ALA A 8 11.00 0.70 26.46
C ALA A 8 9.99 0.35 25.35
N GLU A 9 8.71 0.46 25.63
CA GLU A 9 7.65 0.50 24.62
C GLU A 9 7.97 1.71 23.72
N LYS A 10 8.52 1.42 22.54
CA LYS A 10 8.60 2.40 21.46
C LYS A 10 7.15 2.73 21.12
N THR A 11 6.65 3.89 21.54
CA THR A 11 5.40 4.44 21.03
C THR A 11 5.55 4.54 19.51
N ALA A 12 4.87 3.65 18.79
CA ALA A 12 4.92 3.62 17.34
C ALA A 12 4.46 4.98 16.81
N GLN A 13 5.27 5.61 15.95
CA GLN A 13 4.93 6.92 15.41
C GLN A 13 3.80 6.78 14.39
N ILE A 14 2.84 7.70 14.46
CA ILE A 14 1.73 7.75 13.51
C ILE A 14 2.25 8.26 12.16
N VAL A 15 1.98 7.50 11.11
CA VAL A 15 2.26 7.85 9.72
C VAL A 15 1.04 8.52 9.09
N PHE A 16 -0.15 7.93 9.26
CA PHE A 16 -1.41 8.56 8.88
C PHE A 16 -2.31 8.76 10.07
N HIS A 17 -2.88 9.95 10.15
CA HIS A 17 -3.97 10.28 11.05
C HIS A 17 -5.19 10.72 10.24
N VAL A 18 -6.26 9.96 10.30
CA VAL A 18 -7.51 10.19 9.58
C VAL A 18 -8.64 10.38 10.58
N ARG A 19 -9.43 11.48 10.46
CA ARG A 19 -10.59 11.76 11.31
C ARG A 19 -11.79 12.20 10.50
N ASP A 20 -12.91 11.54 10.72
CA ASP A 20 -14.23 11.86 10.16
C ASP A 20 -14.22 12.14 8.66
N LEU A 21 -13.39 11.36 7.91
CA LEU A 21 -13.14 11.57 6.50
C LEU A 21 -14.37 11.22 5.67
N THR A 22 -14.84 12.17 4.89
CA THR A 22 -15.94 11.95 3.95
C THR A 22 -15.50 12.14 2.51
N LYS A 23 -16.14 11.41 1.61
CA LYS A 23 -16.00 11.62 0.17
C LYS A 23 -17.32 11.40 -0.53
N THR A 24 -17.76 12.41 -1.25
CA THR A 24 -18.97 12.39 -2.10
C THR A 24 -18.58 12.71 -3.52
N TYR A 25 -18.92 11.82 -4.44
CA TYR A 25 -18.79 12.05 -5.88
C TYR A 25 -20.11 12.50 -6.45
N GLN A 26 -20.08 13.53 -7.31
CA GLN A 26 -21.24 13.95 -8.08
C GLN A 26 -21.22 13.28 -9.46
N MET A 27 -22.18 12.42 -9.73
CA MET A 27 -22.34 11.70 -11.01
C MET A 27 -23.63 12.17 -11.69
N GLY A 28 -23.56 13.28 -12.43
CA GLY A 28 -24.74 13.95 -12.94
C GLY A 28 -25.65 14.43 -11.80
N GLU A 29 -26.89 13.95 -11.75
CA GLU A 29 -27.86 14.29 -10.68
C GLU A 29 -27.72 13.38 -9.43
N VAL A 30 -26.92 12.32 -9.50
CA VAL A 30 -26.78 11.35 -8.40
C VAL A 30 -25.54 11.67 -7.58
N GLN A 31 -25.67 11.63 -6.25
CA GLN A 31 -24.57 11.71 -5.30
C GLN A 31 -24.22 10.32 -4.77
N VAL A 32 -22.92 9.97 -4.87
CA VAL A 32 -22.38 8.73 -4.31
C VAL A 32 -21.50 9.07 -3.13
N HIS A 33 -21.94 8.71 -1.93
CA HIS A 33 -21.20 8.89 -0.69
C HIS A 33 -20.23 7.71 -0.48
N ALA A 34 -19.02 7.82 -1.00
CA ALA A 34 -18.02 6.76 -0.94
C ALA A 34 -17.40 6.61 0.46
N LEU A 35 -17.20 7.72 1.19
CA LEU A 35 -16.80 7.72 2.60
C LEU A 35 -17.78 8.58 3.40
N ARG A 36 -18.08 8.13 4.64
CA ARG A 36 -19.13 8.70 5.50
C ARG A 36 -18.66 8.94 6.94
N GLY A 37 -17.41 9.39 7.11
CA GLY A 37 -16.81 9.65 8.42
C GLY A 37 -15.82 8.56 8.84
N ALA A 38 -14.97 8.10 7.90
CA ALA A 38 -13.93 7.12 8.20
C ALA A 38 -12.85 7.74 9.09
N SER A 39 -12.47 7.04 10.18
CA SER A 39 -11.40 7.47 11.11
C SER A 39 -10.46 6.31 11.37
N MET A 40 -9.14 6.50 11.15
CA MET A 40 -8.11 5.49 11.39
C MET A 40 -6.74 6.12 11.59
N GLU A 41 -5.82 5.31 12.09
CA GLU A 41 -4.39 5.61 12.13
C GLU A 41 -3.60 4.48 11.45
N LEU A 42 -2.47 4.83 10.85
CA LEU A 42 -1.46 3.89 10.40
C LEU A 42 -0.14 4.26 11.07
N TYR A 43 0.59 3.27 11.54
CA TYR A 43 1.85 3.46 12.24
C TYR A 43 3.06 3.09 11.40
N GLU A 44 4.25 3.58 11.81
CA GLU A 44 5.51 3.25 11.14
C GLU A 44 5.77 1.73 11.17
N SER A 45 6.26 1.21 10.05
CA SER A 45 6.60 -0.21 9.86
C SER A 45 5.41 -1.17 10.03
N GLU A 46 4.20 -0.66 10.19
CA GLU A 46 2.99 -1.46 10.34
C GLU A 46 2.51 -1.97 8.98
N MET A 47 2.02 -3.21 8.96
CA MET A 47 1.24 -3.74 7.86
C MET A 47 -0.23 -3.80 8.25
N VAL A 48 -1.09 -3.08 7.54
CA VAL A 48 -2.55 -3.14 7.73
C VAL A 48 -3.22 -3.72 6.50
N VAL A 49 -4.27 -4.51 6.74
CA VAL A 49 -5.18 -4.97 5.69
C VAL A 49 -6.53 -4.30 5.87
N LEU A 50 -7.00 -3.62 4.82
CA LEU A 50 -8.34 -3.04 4.75
C LEU A 50 -9.27 -4.04 4.05
N LEU A 51 -10.17 -4.62 4.82
CA LEU A 51 -11.19 -5.55 4.33
C LEU A 51 -12.54 -4.86 4.13
N GLY A 52 -13.30 -5.37 3.19
CA GLY A 52 -14.69 -4.97 2.98
C GLY A 52 -15.19 -5.37 1.60
N PRO A 53 -16.52 -5.39 1.40
CA PRO A 53 -17.11 -5.72 0.11
C PRO A 53 -16.72 -4.71 -0.98
N SER A 54 -16.92 -5.08 -2.25
CA SER A 54 -16.76 -4.15 -3.36
C SER A 54 -17.67 -2.93 -3.16
N GLY A 55 -17.19 -1.73 -3.50
CA GLY A 55 -17.93 -0.48 -3.30
C GLY A 55 -18.00 0.04 -1.86
N SER A 56 -17.33 -0.58 -0.88
CA SER A 56 -17.35 -0.10 0.51
C SER A 56 -16.56 1.18 0.77
N GLY A 57 -15.78 1.68 -0.22
CA GLY A 57 -14.98 2.90 -0.12
C GLY A 57 -13.48 2.69 0.09
N LYS A 58 -12.97 1.44 0.04
CA LYS A 58 -11.56 1.10 0.27
C LYS A 58 -10.61 1.84 -0.67
N SER A 59 -10.81 1.69 -1.99
CA SER A 59 -9.96 2.36 -2.99
C SER A 59 -10.07 3.88 -2.91
N THR A 60 -11.25 4.43 -2.57
CA THR A 60 -11.42 5.86 -2.30
C THR A 60 -10.56 6.32 -1.12
N LEU A 61 -10.60 5.58 -0.01
CA LEU A 61 -9.77 5.89 1.17
C LEU A 61 -8.28 5.83 0.80
N LEU A 62 -7.85 4.77 0.12
CA LEU A 62 -6.45 4.59 -0.31
C LEU A 62 -6.00 5.72 -1.25
N ASN A 63 -6.84 6.13 -2.20
CA ASN A 63 -6.54 7.22 -3.13
C ASN A 63 -6.38 8.56 -2.40
N ILE A 64 -7.19 8.83 -1.37
CA ILE A 64 -7.05 10.03 -0.54
C ILE A 64 -5.77 9.96 0.30
N LEU A 65 -5.48 8.83 0.95
CA LEU A 65 -4.23 8.62 1.69
C LEU A 65 -3.01 8.80 0.80
N GLY A 66 -3.10 8.34 -0.43
CA GLY A 66 -2.04 8.48 -1.41
C GLY A 66 -1.96 9.84 -2.12
N GLY A 67 -2.89 10.76 -1.84
CA GLY A 67 -2.95 12.08 -2.51
C GLY A 67 -3.33 12.01 -3.99
N LEU A 68 -3.98 10.93 -4.44
CA LEU A 68 -4.54 10.80 -5.80
C LEU A 68 -5.93 11.40 -5.90
N ASP A 69 -6.60 11.56 -4.76
CA ASP A 69 -7.92 12.20 -4.65
C ASP A 69 -7.96 13.07 -3.38
N THR A 70 -8.95 13.94 -3.28
CA THR A 70 -9.13 14.83 -2.14
C THR A 70 -10.43 14.49 -1.39
N ALA A 71 -10.44 14.69 -0.07
CA ALA A 71 -11.63 14.52 0.75
C ALA A 71 -12.68 15.61 0.45
N THR A 72 -13.97 15.28 0.64
CA THR A 72 -15.04 16.29 0.66
C THR A 72 -15.04 17.04 1.98
N SER A 73 -14.82 16.33 3.09
CA SER A 73 -14.64 16.92 4.44
C SER A 73 -13.90 15.95 5.35
N GLY A 74 -13.61 16.40 6.58
CA GLY A 74 -12.83 15.64 7.55
C GLY A 74 -11.36 16.03 7.49
N TYR A 75 -10.50 15.17 8.05
CA TYR A 75 -9.09 15.47 8.19
C TYR A 75 -8.25 14.24 7.84
N VAL A 76 -7.20 14.46 7.06
CA VAL A 76 -6.15 13.48 6.80
C VAL A 76 -4.79 14.15 6.86
N ALA A 77 -3.90 13.61 7.69
CA ALA A 77 -2.52 14.05 7.77
C ALA A 77 -1.57 12.88 7.53
N TYR A 78 -0.49 13.17 6.84
CA TYR A 78 0.69 12.34 6.73
C TYR A 78 1.76 12.92 7.64
N ARG A 79 2.08 12.23 8.75
CA ARG A 79 2.90 12.79 9.83
C ARG A 79 2.33 14.17 10.26
N ASP A 80 3.15 15.21 10.17
CA ASP A 80 2.78 16.58 10.54
C ASP A 80 2.16 17.39 9.38
N LYS A 81 2.03 16.79 8.17
CA LYS A 81 1.49 17.47 6.99
C LYS A 81 0.00 17.21 6.83
N ASP A 82 -0.81 18.27 6.90
CA ASP A 82 -2.24 18.24 6.59
C ASP A 82 -2.45 18.11 5.08
N LEU A 83 -2.82 16.89 4.63
CA LEU A 83 -3.09 16.61 3.22
C LEU A 83 -4.46 17.15 2.77
N THR A 84 -5.36 17.45 3.70
CA THR A 84 -6.70 17.96 3.39
C THR A 84 -6.64 19.37 2.77
N LYS A 85 -5.60 20.14 3.13
CA LYS A 85 -5.38 21.51 2.66
C LYS A 85 -4.23 21.63 1.67
N ALA A 86 -3.59 20.52 1.32
CA ALA A 86 -2.45 20.52 0.43
C ALA A 86 -2.86 20.93 -0.99
N SER A 87 -2.04 21.76 -1.62
CA SER A 87 -2.15 22.11 -3.03
C SER A 87 -1.81 20.92 -3.93
N GLU A 88 -2.21 20.96 -5.19
CA GLU A 88 -1.86 19.93 -6.20
C GLU A 88 -0.34 19.72 -6.32
N GLN A 89 0.45 20.80 -6.19
CA GLN A 89 1.91 20.70 -6.22
C GLN A 89 2.45 19.95 -4.99
N GLU A 90 1.93 20.26 -3.80
CA GLU A 90 2.31 19.57 -2.56
C GLU A 90 1.89 18.10 -2.57
N LEU A 91 0.71 17.77 -3.11
CA LEU A 91 0.27 16.38 -3.30
C LEU A 91 1.14 15.66 -4.32
N THR A 92 1.60 16.34 -5.38
CA THR A 92 2.53 15.77 -6.37
C THR A 92 3.87 15.44 -5.74
N ASP A 93 4.43 16.35 -4.95
CA ASP A 93 5.70 16.11 -4.23
C ASP A 93 5.54 15.02 -3.16
N TYR A 94 4.40 15.00 -2.47
CA TYR A 94 4.05 13.94 -1.52
C TYR A 94 4.04 12.56 -2.18
N ARG A 95 3.32 12.38 -3.31
CA ARG A 95 3.31 11.14 -4.08
C ARG A 95 4.71 10.75 -4.57
N ARG A 96 5.47 11.73 -5.04
CA ARG A 96 6.82 11.52 -5.57
C ARG A 96 7.77 10.96 -4.53
N PHE A 97 7.76 11.52 -3.32
CA PHE A 97 8.82 11.27 -2.34
C PHE A 97 8.43 10.33 -1.20
N HIS A 98 7.14 10.15 -0.92
CA HIS A 98 6.71 9.46 0.29
C HIS A 98 5.86 8.23 0.06
N VAL A 99 5.18 8.09 -1.09
CA VAL A 99 4.20 7.04 -1.32
C VAL A 99 4.57 6.15 -2.48
N GLY A 100 4.62 4.84 -2.28
CA GLY A 100 4.61 3.83 -3.33
C GLY A 100 3.18 3.35 -3.58
N PHE A 101 2.82 3.15 -4.85
CA PHE A 101 1.53 2.59 -5.24
C PHE A 101 1.70 1.26 -5.96
N VAL A 102 0.89 0.28 -5.58
CA VAL A 102 0.73 -1.00 -6.26
C VAL A 102 -0.76 -1.16 -6.59
N PHE A 103 -1.08 -1.33 -7.85
CA PHE A 103 -2.45 -1.48 -8.36
C PHE A 103 -2.72 -2.90 -8.80
N GLN A 104 -4.00 -3.28 -8.86
CA GLN A 104 -4.46 -4.57 -9.34
C GLN A 104 -4.02 -4.85 -10.79
N PHE A 105 -4.09 -3.83 -11.65
CA PHE A 105 -3.55 -3.88 -13.01
C PHE A 105 -2.17 -3.24 -13.00
N TYR A 106 -1.15 -3.99 -13.23
CA TYR A 106 0.28 -3.71 -13.02
C TYR A 106 0.76 -2.34 -13.52
N ASN A 107 0.07 -1.75 -14.51
CA ASN A 107 0.37 -0.44 -15.12
C ASN A 107 1.84 -0.31 -15.57
N LEU A 108 2.39 -1.40 -16.13
CA LEU A 108 3.72 -1.39 -16.71
C LEU A 108 3.71 -0.76 -18.10
N ILE A 109 4.80 -0.10 -18.42
CA ILE A 109 5.05 0.43 -19.77
C ILE A 109 5.50 -0.75 -20.64
N SER A 110 4.67 -1.17 -21.60
CA SER A 110 4.87 -2.39 -22.37
C SER A 110 6.12 -2.39 -23.26
N SER A 111 6.60 -1.21 -23.67
CA SER A 111 7.81 -1.01 -24.48
C SER A 111 9.11 -0.93 -23.67
N LEU A 112 9.03 -1.01 -22.34
CA LEU A 112 10.18 -0.99 -21.45
C LEU A 112 10.36 -2.37 -20.80
N THR A 113 11.61 -2.77 -20.58
CA THR A 113 11.98 -3.95 -19.78
C THR A 113 11.55 -3.79 -18.32
N ALA A 114 11.65 -4.86 -17.51
CA ALA A 114 11.41 -4.79 -16.07
C ALA A 114 12.32 -3.75 -15.40
N ARG A 115 13.62 -3.77 -15.71
CA ARG A 115 14.61 -2.80 -15.23
C ARG A 115 14.24 -1.37 -15.60
N GLU A 116 13.92 -1.11 -16.85
CA GLU A 116 13.55 0.22 -17.34
C GLU A 116 12.23 0.71 -16.72
N ASN A 117 11.24 -0.17 -16.51
CA ASN A 117 10.02 0.15 -15.80
C ASN A 117 10.27 0.63 -14.36
N VAL A 118 11.28 0.06 -13.69
CA VAL A 118 11.71 0.51 -12.36
C VAL A 118 12.52 1.80 -12.47
N ALA A 119 13.43 1.91 -13.43
CA ALA A 119 14.31 3.07 -13.62
C ALA A 119 13.54 4.38 -13.85
N VAL A 120 12.40 4.34 -14.55
CA VAL A 120 11.58 5.55 -14.80
C VAL A 120 11.26 6.36 -13.53
N VAL A 121 11.04 5.69 -12.39
CA VAL A 121 10.71 6.40 -11.15
C VAL A 121 11.94 6.78 -10.33
N THR A 122 13.08 6.13 -10.56
CA THR A 122 14.33 6.47 -9.86
C THR A 122 14.88 7.83 -10.30
N GLU A 123 14.66 8.21 -11.55
CA GLU A 123 15.07 9.51 -12.10
C GLU A 123 14.46 10.72 -11.38
N ILE A 124 13.30 10.54 -10.74
CA ILE A 124 12.57 11.62 -10.06
C ILE A 124 12.63 11.53 -8.54
N ALA A 125 13.29 10.50 -8.01
CA ALA A 125 13.40 10.27 -6.56
C ALA A 125 14.64 10.98 -5.97
N LYS A 126 14.62 11.30 -4.67
CA LYS A 126 15.75 11.94 -3.99
C LYS A 126 16.87 10.97 -3.65
N ASN A 127 16.51 9.79 -3.14
CA ASN A 127 17.46 8.74 -2.72
C ASN A 127 16.93 7.39 -3.22
N PRO A 128 16.95 7.15 -4.53
CA PRO A 128 16.41 5.92 -5.09
C PRO A 128 17.29 4.72 -4.76
N MET A 129 16.66 3.58 -4.66
CA MET A 129 17.30 2.27 -4.74
C MET A 129 17.68 2.00 -6.19
N LEU A 130 18.76 1.28 -6.43
CA LEU A 130 19.06 0.82 -7.79
C LEU A 130 17.94 -0.09 -8.32
N PRO A 131 17.56 0.02 -9.60
CA PRO A 131 16.53 -0.87 -10.17
C PRO A 131 16.83 -2.35 -9.95
N GLU A 132 18.09 -2.74 -10.04
CA GLU A 132 18.57 -4.11 -9.82
C GLU A 132 18.30 -4.59 -8.38
N ASP A 133 18.56 -3.73 -7.40
CA ASP A 133 18.34 -4.04 -5.99
C ASP A 133 16.83 -4.19 -5.71
N ALA A 134 16.01 -3.28 -6.26
CA ALA A 134 14.56 -3.34 -6.12
C ALA A 134 13.98 -4.63 -6.76
N LEU A 135 14.45 -5.02 -7.95
CA LEU A 135 14.04 -6.25 -8.62
C LEU A 135 14.53 -7.50 -7.89
N SER A 136 15.72 -7.46 -7.30
CA SER A 136 16.25 -8.55 -6.48
C SER A 136 15.41 -8.78 -5.23
N LEU A 137 14.93 -7.71 -4.56
CA LEU A 137 14.06 -7.80 -3.39
C LEU A 137 12.76 -8.56 -3.67
N VAL A 138 12.24 -8.47 -4.89
CA VAL A 138 11.01 -9.17 -5.30
C VAL A 138 11.30 -10.47 -6.08
N GLY A 139 12.55 -10.96 -6.07
CA GLY A 139 12.94 -12.24 -6.69
C GLY A 139 12.91 -12.24 -8.22
N LEU A 140 13.28 -11.12 -8.87
CA LEU A 140 13.27 -10.96 -10.32
C LEU A 140 14.67 -10.69 -10.92
N THR A 141 15.73 -11.13 -10.26
CA THR A 141 17.12 -10.93 -10.72
C THR A 141 17.33 -11.46 -12.15
N ASP A 142 16.80 -12.63 -12.47
CA ASP A 142 16.95 -13.26 -13.78
C ASP A 142 15.92 -12.77 -14.83
N ARG A 143 15.09 -11.80 -14.48
CA ARG A 143 14.01 -11.26 -15.32
C ARG A 143 14.15 -9.77 -15.65
N MET A 144 15.26 -9.15 -15.24
CA MET A 144 15.46 -7.70 -15.34
C MET A 144 15.31 -7.15 -16.75
N ASP A 145 15.78 -7.91 -17.75
CA ASP A 145 15.81 -7.47 -19.15
C ASP A 145 14.63 -8.01 -19.97
N HIS A 146 13.62 -8.61 -19.31
CA HIS A 146 12.40 -9.07 -19.97
C HIS A 146 11.38 -7.92 -20.09
N PHE A 147 10.67 -7.91 -21.22
CA PHE A 147 9.52 -7.03 -21.44
C PHE A 147 8.28 -7.59 -20.73
N PRO A 148 7.29 -6.75 -20.39
CA PRO A 148 6.05 -7.20 -19.74
C PRO A 148 5.36 -8.37 -20.45
N ALA A 149 5.36 -8.39 -21.77
CA ALA A 149 4.77 -9.49 -22.55
C ALA A 149 5.48 -10.86 -22.38
N GLN A 150 6.69 -10.89 -21.83
CA GLN A 150 7.49 -12.08 -21.57
C GLN A 150 7.39 -12.54 -20.10
N LEU A 151 6.65 -11.80 -19.27
CA LEU A 151 6.49 -12.03 -17.85
C LEU A 151 5.10 -12.58 -17.54
N SER A 152 5.01 -13.51 -16.60
CA SER A 152 3.74 -13.93 -16.02
C SER A 152 3.04 -12.78 -15.27
N GLY A 153 1.74 -12.90 -14.99
CA GLY A 153 0.99 -11.89 -14.24
C GLY A 153 1.63 -11.56 -12.87
N GLY A 154 2.06 -12.60 -12.15
CA GLY A 154 2.73 -12.40 -10.86
C GLY A 154 4.12 -11.79 -10.97
N GLU A 155 4.88 -12.09 -12.04
CA GLU A 155 6.15 -11.41 -12.31
C GLU A 155 5.91 -9.94 -12.65
N GLN A 156 4.90 -9.62 -13.46
CA GLN A 156 4.51 -8.24 -13.77
C GLN A 156 4.10 -7.48 -12.50
N GLN A 157 3.34 -8.12 -11.61
CA GLN A 157 2.97 -7.51 -10.32
C GLN A 157 4.20 -7.24 -9.46
N ARG A 158 5.15 -8.18 -9.40
CA ARG A 158 6.40 -7.96 -8.68
C ARG A 158 7.27 -6.86 -9.30
N VAL A 159 7.27 -6.68 -10.62
CA VAL A 159 7.89 -5.50 -11.26
C VAL A 159 7.20 -4.21 -10.82
N ALA A 160 5.87 -4.17 -10.76
CA ALA A 160 5.12 -3.02 -10.27
C ALA A 160 5.45 -2.70 -8.80
N ILE A 161 5.62 -3.73 -7.96
CA ILE A 161 6.07 -3.58 -6.57
C ILE A 161 7.50 -3.03 -6.53
N ALA A 162 8.44 -3.61 -7.28
CA ALA A 162 9.82 -3.12 -7.35
C ALA A 162 9.88 -1.65 -7.79
N ARG A 163 9.08 -1.26 -8.78
CA ARG A 163 8.92 0.13 -9.21
C ARG A 163 8.39 1.02 -8.08
N ALA A 164 7.42 0.55 -7.31
CA ALA A 164 6.84 1.32 -6.21
C ALA A 164 7.83 1.57 -5.07
N ILE A 165 8.69 0.60 -4.75
CA ILE A 165 9.66 0.68 -3.64
C ILE A 165 11.00 1.31 -4.04
N SER A 166 11.35 1.34 -5.33
CA SER A 166 12.67 1.83 -5.79
C SER A 166 12.96 3.28 -5.42
N LYS A 167 11.93 4.09 -5.16
CA LYS A 167 12.07 5.45 -4.65
C LYS A 167 12.22 5.57 -3.13
N ASN A 168 12.37 4.44 -2.40
CA ASN A 168 12.42 4.36 -0.94
C ASN A 168 11.23 5.07 -0.25
N PRO A 169 9.98 4.70 -0.57
CA PRO A 169 8.82 5.33 0.03
C PRO A 169 8.67 4.94 1.49
N GLN A 170 8.13 5.84 2.30
CA GLN A 170 7.80 5.55 3.71
C GLN A 170 6.49 4.77 3.85
N VAL A 171 5.65 4.84 2.83
CA VAL A 171 4.35 4.17 2.77
C VAL A 171 4.19 3.44 1.44
N LEU A 172 3.70 2.22 1.49
CA LEU A 172 3.29 1.42 0.35
C LEU A 172 1.77 1.19 0.42
N LEU A 173 1.07 1.65 -0.60
CA LEU A 173 -0.38 1.53 -0.73
C LEU A 173 -0.70 0.53 -1.84
N CYS A 174 -1.35 -0.59 -1.50
CA CYS A 174 -1.62 -1.69 -2.42
C CYS A 174 -3.14 -1.86 -2.59
N ASP A 175 -3.64 -1.64 -3.80
CA ASP A 175 -5.05 -1.85 -4.15
C ASP A 175 -5.20 -3.20 -4.86
N GLU A 176 -5.77 -4.19 -4.16
CA GLU A 176 -6.01 -5.57 -4.64
C GLU A 176 -4.76 -6.20 -5.31
N PRO A 177 -3.59 -6.25 -4.64
CA PRO A 177 -2.33 -6.63 -5.28
C PRO A 177 -2.29 -8.07 -5.82
N THR A 178 -3.22 -8.93 -5.39
CA THR A 178 -3.36 -10.32 -5.82
C THR A 178 -4.65 -10.60 -6.58
N GLY A 179 -5.50 -9.59 -6.79
CA GLY A 179 -6.86 -9.75 -7.31
C GLY A 179 -6.97 -10.28 -8.75
N ALA A 180 -5.88 -10.28 -9.52
CA ALA A 180 -5.81 -10.81 -10.88
C ALA A 180 -4.95 -12.09 -10.99
N LEU A 181 -4.58 -12.72 -9.84
CA LEU A 181 -3.64 -13.82 -9.76
C LEU A 181 -4.30 -15.07 -9.18
N ASP A 182 -3.78 -16.24 -9.56
CA ASP A 182 -4.07 -17.49 -8.85
C ASP A 182 -3.41 -17.50 -7.46
N SER A 183 -3.82 -18.44 -6.60
CA SER A 183 -3.34 -18.53 -5.20
C SER A 183 -1.83 -18.67 -5.09
N GLU A 184 -1.21 -19.57 -5.88
CA GLU A 184 0.23 -19.83 -5.77
C GLU A 184 1.03 -18.58 -6.13
N THR A 185 0.67 -17.95 -7.24
CA THR A 185 1.29 -16.70 -7.68
C THR A 185 1.01 -15.55 -6.71
N GLY A 186 -0.18 -15.49 -6.16
CA GLY A 186 -0.58 -14.51 -5.16
C GLY A 186 0.25 -14.59 -3.87
N ILE A 187 0.54 -15.81 -3.39
CA ILE A 187 1.41 -16.04 -2.22
C ILE A 187 2.79 -15.42 -2.45
N VAL A 188 3.42 -15.66 -3.60
CA VAL A 188 4.74 -15.09 -3.91
C VAL A 188 4.74 -13.55 -3.95
N VAL A 189 3.64 -12.96 -4.39
CA VAL A 189 3.45 -11.50 -4.35
C VAL A 189 3.34 -11.01 -2.90
N LEU A 190 2.56 -11.70 -2.05
CA LEU A 190 2.42 -11.36 -0.64
C LEU A 190 3.72 -11.54 0.14
N GLU A 191 4.51 -12.58 -0.14
CA GLU A 191 5.86 -12.76 0.41
C GLU A 191 6.78 -11.59 0.07
N SER A 192 6.69 -11.07 -1.15
CA SER A 192 7.44 -9.88 -1.56
C SER A 192 7.02 -8.64 -0.75
N LEU A 193 5.72 -8.45 -0.50
CA LEU A 193 5.19 -7.33 0.31
C LEU A 193 5.59 -7.46 1.78
N GLU A 194 5.52 -8.68 2.36
CA GLU A 194 5.96 -8.94 3.74
C GLU A 194 7.46 -8.65 3.90
N ARG A 195 8.26 -9.12 2.95
CA ARG A 195 9.70 -8.88 2.94
C ARG A 195 10.03 -7.38 2.89
N ILE A 196 9.36 -6.61 2.04
CA ILE A 196 9.53 -5.16 1.93
C ILE A 196 9.15 -4.48 3.26
N ASN A 197 8.01 -4.84 3.85
CA ASN A 197 7.60 -4.27 5.13
C ASN A 197 8.62 -4.58 6.23
N SER A 198 9.11 -5.82 6.32
CA SER A 198 10.04 -6.25 7.37
C SER A 198 11.47 -5.73 7.18
N GLU A 199 12.01 -5.76 5.95
CA GLU A 199 13.40 -5.38 5.68
C GLU A 199 13.58 -3.86 5.55
N LEU A 200 12.63 -3.15 4.91
CA LEU A 200 12.70 -1.70 4.69
C LEU A 200 11.98 -0.88 5.75
N GLY A 201 11.15 -1.51 6.58
CA GLY A 201 10.31 -0.80 7.56
C GLY A 201 9.24 0.08 6.92
N THR A 202 8.89 -0.16 5.66
CA THR A 202 7.88 0.61 4.93
C THR A 202 6.50 0.29 5.48
N ALA A 203 5.77 1.30 5.99
CA ALA A 203 4.38 1.13 6.41
C ALA A 203 3.53 0.71 5.21
N THR A 204 2.80 -0.40 5.33
CA THR A 204 2.12 -1.03 4.19
C THR A 204 0.62 -1.14 4.45
N ALA A 205 -0.20 -0.59 3.56
CA ALA A 205 -1.65 -0.75 3.58
C ALA A 205 -2.11 -1.55 2.35
N ILE A 206 -2.73 -2.69 2.58
CA ILE A 206 -3.24 -3.60 1.54
C ILE A 206 -4.76 -3.56 1.56
N ILE A 207 -5.36 -3.18 0.45
CA ILE A 207 -6.80 -3.35 0.24
C ILE A 207 -7.03 -4.71 -0.40
N THR A 208 -7.98 -5.46 0.14
CA THR A 208 -8.44 -6.70 -0.47
C THR A 208 -9.86 -7.03 -0.01
N HIS A 209 -10.54 -7.87 -0.77
CA HIS A 209 -11.78 -8.54 -0.36
C HIS A 209 -11.52 -9.97 0.14
N ASN A 210 -10.27 -10.45 0.03
CA ASN A 210 -9.88 -11.78 0.49
C ASN A 210 -9.56 -11.77 2.00
N VAL A 211 -10.37 -12.50 2.76
CA VAL A 211 -10.29 -12.56 4.24
C VAL A 211 -9.02 -13.26 4.72
N ASP A 212 -8.50 -14.23 3.96
CA ASP A 212 -7.33 -15.00 4.37
C ASP A 212 -6.06 -14.13 4.44
N ILE A 213 -5.94 -13.13 3.55
CA ILE A 213 -4.82 -12.18 3.55
C ILE A 213 -4.75 -11.37 4.85
N ALA A 214 -5.88 -11.18 5.54
CA ALA A 214 -5.92 -10.48 6.82
C ALA A 214 -5.01 -11.11 7.89
N GLY A 215 -4.78 -12.42 7.79
CA GLY A 215 -3.94 -13.15 8.76
C GLY A 215 -2.49 -12.71 8.81
N MET A 216 -1.95 -12.13 7.73
CA MET A 216 -0.54 -11.67 7.68
C MET A 216 -0.31 -10.24 8.20
N ALA A 217 -1.38 -9.47 8.41
CA ALA A 217 -1.29 -8.08 8.84
C ALA A 217 -1.07 -7.94 10.35
N ASP A 218 -0.54 -6.81 10.79
CA ASP A 218 -0.52 -6.42 12.21
C ASP A 218 -1.94 -6.05 12.68
N ARG A 219 -2.67 -5.31 11.86
CA ARG A 219 -4.08 -4.95 12.10
C ARG A 219 -4.93 -5.15 10.85
N VAL A 220 -6.20 -5.46 11.10
CA VAL A 220 -7.24 -5.59 10.09
C VAL A 220 -8.29 -4.51 10.33
N ILE A 221 -8.55 -3.71 9.32
CA ILE A 221 -9.51 -2.61 9.36
C ILE A 221 -10.68 -2.97 8.45
N HIS A 222 -11.86 -3.11 9.02
CA HIS A 222 -13.08 -3.43 8.28
C HIS A 222 -13.79 -2.17 7.84
N LEU A 223 -13.94 -2.01 6.52
CA LEU A 223 -14.67 -0.89 5.91
C LEU A 223 -15.99 -1.38 5.30
N SER A 224 -17.09 -0.80 5.72
CA SER A 224 -18.42 -1.10 5.20
C SER A 224 -19.22 0.20 5.02
N ASN A 225 -19.84 0.37 3.85
CA ASN A 225 -20.67 1.54 3.54
C ASN A 225 -19.98 2.90 3.81
N GLY A 226 -18.67 2.98 3.56
CA GLY A 226 -17.90 4.21 3.75
C GLY A 226 -17.51 4.52 5.20
N ILE A 227 -17.72 3.58 6.12
CA ILE A 227 -17.43 3.73 7.56
C ILE A 227 -16.50 2.59 8.00
N ILE A 228 -15.54 2.89 8.86
CA ILE A 228 -14.75 1.85 9.55
C ILE A 228 -15.60 1.28 10.67
N SER A 229 -15.99 0.02 10.52
CA SER A 229 -16.88 -0.68 11.44
C SER A 229 -16.15 -1.39 12.56
N GLU A 230 -14.92 -1.84 12.30
CA GLU A 230 -14.14 -2.64 13.24
C GLU A 230 -12.65 -2.53 12.94
N VAL A 231 -11.82 -2.61 13.98
CA VAL A 231 -10.36 -2.70 13.89
C VAL A 231 -9.88 -3.84 14.79
N ASN A 232 -9.26 -4.84 14.18
CA ASN A 232 -8.76 -6.03 14.87
C ASN A 232 -7.23 -6.05 14.85
N VAL A 233 -6.61 -6.37 15.97
CA VAL A 233 -5.16 -6.55 16.09
C VAL A 233 -4.82 -8.04 16.08
N ASN A 234 -3.98 -8.46 15.17
CA ASN A 234 -3.48 -9.84 15.14
C ASN A 234 -2.39 -10.02 16.20
N LYS A 235 -2.62 -10.90 17.17
CA LYS A 235 -1.60 -11.24 18.19
C LYS A 235 -0.47 -12.07 17.61
N ILE A 236 -0.76 -12.85 16.59
CA ILE A 236 0.18 -13.72 15.86
C ILE A 236 -0.13 -13.53 14.38
N LYS A 237 0.86 -13.14 13.61
CA LYS A 237 0.76 -13.03 12.15
C LYS A 237 1.04 -14.38 11.51
N LYS A 238 0.29 -14.70 10.45
CA LYS A 238 0.58 -15.84 9.59
C LYS A 238 1.61 -15.45 8.54
N SER A 239 2.49 -16.37 8.19
CA SER A 239 3.30 -16.23 6.99
C SER A 239 2.40 -16.30 5.74
N PRO A 240 2.71 -15.59 4.65
CA PRO A 240 1.97 -15.73 3.38
C PRO A 240 1.84 -17.17 2.90
N SER A 241 2.84 -18.03 3.14
CA SER A 241 2.82 -19.45 2.80
C SER A 241 1.77 -20.28 3.60
N GLU A 242 1.23 -19.75 4.68
CA GLU A 242 0.16 -20.37 5.49
C GLU A 242 -1.24 -19.91 5.09
N LEU A 243 -1.33 -19.00 4.09
CA LEU A 243 -2.61 -18.49 3.58
C LEU A 243 -3.14 -19.43 2.50
N HIS A 244 -4.47 -19.60 2.46
CA HIS A 244 -5.17 -20.46 1.50
C HIS A 244 -6.41 -19.72 1.00
N TRP A 245 -6.59 -19.60 -0.33
CA TRP A 245 -7.80 -19.06 -0.95
C TRP A 245 -8.05 -19.64 -2.35
#